data_69b30bb137fa8bf2cde38e198837777f
#
_entry.id   69b30bb137fa8bf2cde38e198837777f
#
_cell.length_a   1.000
_cell.length_b   1.000
_cell.length_c   1.000
_cell.angle_alpha   90.00
_cell.angle_beta   90.00
_cell.angle_gamma   90.00
#
_symmetry.space_group_name_H-M   'P 1'
#
loop_
_entity.id
_entity.type
_entity.pdbx_description
1 polymer ?
#
loop_
_entity_poly.entity_id
_entity_poly.type
_entity_poly.pdbx_seq_one_letter_code
_entity_poly.pdbx_strand_id
1 'polypeptide(L)'
;MSGLNRREFLTGSAAGVALAGCARHRAAAPGEALVSVVRRPDYSQELYGDLRRVLAEHRLDVRGKRVLLKPNLVEFEPDSPINTHPLLVHAALEAFRELGAEVRIGEGPGHRRNTLDMAEAAGYFETIPRFEEIFTDLNLDRVAEVRLARPHSRLNSIHLAQSAMSCDLLVSMPKMKTHHWVGATLSMKNLFGTVSGGVYGWPKNILHWAGIPECVADLYHTLPGHFAIVDGIVGMEGNGPIQGRPKRAGVVVAGRDLAAVDASCCQIMSIDPHRIEYLRLAVGDVEELVRSIHQIGEPVASVRTRFDLLPEWSGIRES
;
A
#
# COMPACT_ATOMS: atom_id res chain seq x y z
N MET A 1 48.16 -25.28 -5.31
CA MET A 1 46.89 -24.99 -4.67
C MET A 1 47.11 -23.76 -3.78
N SER A 2 46.96 -22.56 -4.30
CA SER A 2 47.20 -21.31 -3.58
C SER A 2 45.82 -20.74 -3.19
N GLY A 3 45.59 -20.67 -1.88
CA GLY A 3 44.36 -20.14 -1.32
C GLY A 3 44.28 -18.62 -1.48
N LEU A 4 43.18 -18.15 -2.02
CA LEU A 4 42.83 -16.73 -2.11
C LEU A 4 42.63 -16.14 -0.72
N ASN A 5 43.34 -15.06 -0.46
CA ASN A 5 43.36 -14.38 0.83
C ASN A 5 42.14 -13.45 0.98
N ARG A 6 41.55 -13.41 2.18
CA ARG A 6 40.34 -12.65 2.53
C ARG A 6 40.40 -11.13 2.22
N ARG A 7 41.56 -10.59 1.94
CA ARG A 7 41.77 -9.17 1.63
C ARG A 7 41.50 -8.81 0.16
N GLU A 8 41.55 -9.76 -0.75
CA GLU A 8 41.28 -9.51 -2.19
C GLU A 8 39.82 -9.49 -2.57
N PHE A 9 38.92 -9.91 -1.65
CA PHE A 9 37.47 -9.88 -1.86
C PHE A 9 36.84 -8.50 -1.61
N LEU A 10 37.57 -7.55 -1.03
CA LEU A 10 37.08 -6.24 -0.60
C LEU A 10 37.50 -5.06 -1.52
N THR A 11 38.18 -5.32 -2.61
CA THR A 11 38.63 -4.25 -3.54
C THR A 11 38.01 -4.29 -4.93
N GLY A 12 36.92 -5.05 -5.12
CA GLY A 12 36.23 -5.17 -6.39
C GLY A 12 34.96 -4.33 -6.43
N SER A 13 35.02 -3.18 -7.09
CA SER A 13 33.89 -2.41 -7.66
C SER A 13 33.02 -1.61 -6.72
N ALA A 14 33.55 -0.48 -6.25
CA ALA A 14 32.72 0.70 -6.08
C ALA A 14 32.41 1.32 -7.46
N ALA A 15 31.58 0.68 -8.26
CA ALA A 15 30.91 1.34 -9.36
C ALA A 15 29.73 2.10 -8.74
N GLY A 16 29.98 3.38 -8.44
CA GLY A 16 28.92 4.29 -8.06
C GLY A 16 27.86 4.33 -9.17
N VAL A 17 26.73 3.66 -8.96
CA VAL A 17 25.51 3.96 -9.70
C VAL A 17 25.12 5.35 -9.24
N ALA A 18 25.50 6.36 -10.02
CA ALA A 18 24.93 7.69 -9.88
C ALA A 18 23.40 7.54 -9.98
N LEU A 19 22.70 7.72 -8.87
CA LEU A 19 21.25 7.84 -8.82
C LEU A 19 20.89 9.09 -9.63
N ALA A 20 20.66 8.88 -10.93
CA ALA A 20 20.08 9.88 -11.79
C ALA A 20 18.67 10.14 -11.29
N GLY A 21 18.46 11.34 -10.75
CA GLY A 21 17.16 11.96 -10.61
C GLY A 21 16.25 11.33 -9.54
N CYS A 22 16.51 11.62 -8.27
CA CYS A 22 15.39 11.80 -7.34
C CYS A 22 14.52 12.94 -7.90
N ALA A 23 13.51 12.59 -8.71
CA ALA A 23 12.42 13.51 -8.91
C ALA A 23 11.85 13.75 -7.50
N ARG A 24 12.23 14.90 -6.92
CA ARG A 24 11.66 15.37 -5.66
C ARG A 24 10.16 15.35 -5.87
N HIS A 25 9.46 14.43 -5.22
CA HIS A 25 8.03 14.51 -5.08
C HIS A 25 7.77 15.88 -4.43
N ARG A 26 7.46 16.84 -5.27
CA ARG A 26 6.80 18.05 -4.83
C ARG A 26 5.49 17.53 -4.27
N ALA A 27 5.29 17.68 -2.96
CA ALA A 27 3.95 17.57 -2.40
C ALA A 27 3.03 18.29 -3.39
N ALA A 28 1.96 17.62 -3.85
CA ALA A 28 1.03 18.24 -4.75
C ALA A 28 0.78 19.65 -4.24
N ALA A 29 0.88 20.65 -5.11
CA ALA A 29 0.55 22.01 -4.70
C ALA A 29 -0.87 21.97 -4.13
N PRO A 30 -1.23 22.82 -3.16
CA PRO A 30 -2.58 22.86 -2.62
C PRO A 30 -3.55 23.14 -3.78
N GLY A 31 -4.21 22.10 -4.27
CA GLY A 31 -5.06 22.13 -5.44
C GLY A 31 -5.37 20.72 -5.90
N GLU A 32 -6.47 20.16 -5.38
CA GLU A 32 -7.19 19.01 -5.91
C GLU A 32 -6.48 17.64 -5.80
N ALA A 33 -6.54 17.05 -4.60
CA ALA A 33 -6.32 15.64 -4.44
C ALA A 33 -7.55 14.87 -4.98
N LEU A 34 -7.46 14.36 -6.22
CA LEU A 34 -8.55 13.60 -6.84
C LEU A 34 -8.69 12.23 -6.19
N VAL A 35 -9.90 11.91 -5.72
CA VAL A 35 -10.25 10.61 -5.14
C VAL A 35 -11.51 10.06 -5.80
N SER A 36 -11.41 8.88 -6.40
CA SER A 36 -12.56 8.17 -6.97
C SER A 36 -13.14 7.18 -5.95
N VAL A 37 -14.45 7.20 -5.77
CA VAL A 37 -15.20 6.24 -4.95
C VAL A 37 -16.19 5.50 -5.84
N VAL A 38 -15.99 4.19 -5.97
CA VAL A 38 -16.80 3.32 -6.82
C VAL A 38 -17.60 2.37 -5.94
N ARG A 39 -18.94 2.40 -6.05
CA ARG A 39 -19.79 1.43 -5.38
C ARG A 39 -19.69 0.07 -6.05
N ARG A 40 -19.36 -0.95 -5.28
CA ARG A 40 -19.24 -2.32 -5.77
C ARG A 40 -19.67 -3.30 -4.68
N PRO A 41 -20.84 -3.93 -4.79
CA PRO A 41 -21.37 -4.79 -3.72
C PRO A 41 -20.64 -6.13 -3.60
N ASP A 42 -19.98 -6.58 -4.66
CA ASP A 42 -19.30 -7.87 -4.74
C ASP A 42 -18.05 -7.84 -5.62
N TYR A 43 -17.30 -8.93 -5.59
CA TYR A 43 -16.18 -9.14 -6.48
C TYR A 43 -16.66 -9.82 -7.76
N SER A 44 -16.64 -9.08 -8.86
CA SER A 44 -17.08 -9.55 -10.17
C SER A 44 -16.15 -9.07 -11.27
N GLN A 45 -16.35 -9.55 -12.48
CA GLN A 45 -15.56 -9.11 -13.65
C GLN A 45 -15.80 -7.65 -14.03
N GLU A 46 -16.85 -7.03 -13.51
CA GLU A 46 -17.12 -5.61 -13.73
C GLU A 46 -16.04 -4.70 -13.11
N LEU A 47 -15.29 -5.21 -12.12
CA LEU A 47 -14.14 -4.52 -11.53
C LEU A 47 -13.14 -4.03 -12.57
N TYR A 48 -12.93 -4.79 -13.64
CA TYR A 48 -12.04 -4.39 -14.72
C TYR A 48 -12.53 -3.11 -15.41
N GLY A 49 -13.81 -3.05 -15.77
CA GLY A 49 -14.40 -1.86 -16.38
C GLY A 49 -14.37 -0.64 -15.46
N ASP A 50 -14.61 -0.85 -14.17
CA ASP A 50 -14.52 0.22 -13.16
C ASP A 50 -13.10 0.76 -13.05
N LEU A 51 -12.11 -0.11 -12.93
CA LEU A 51 -10.72 0.33 -12.81
C LEU A 51 -10.24 1.03 -14.07
N ARG A 52 -10.61 0.56 -15.27
CA ARG A 52 -10.33 1.28 -16.52
C ARG A 52 -10.87 2.71 -16.49
N ARG A 53 -12.11 2.88 -16.07
CA ARG A 53 -12.74 4.21 -15.93
C ARG A 53 -11.97 5.08 -14.93
N VAL A 54 -11.70 4.55 -13.73
CA VAL A 54 -10.93 5.25 -12.70
C VAL A 54 -9.55 5.67 -13.20
N LEU A 55 -8.79 4.77 -13.81
CA LEU A 55 -7.46 5.09 -14.33
C LEU A 55 -7.51 6.18 -15.43
N ALA A 56 -8.56 6.18 -16.27
CA ALA A 56 -8.77 7.23 -17.26
C ALA A 56 -9.12 8.58 -16.62
N GLU A 57 -9.99 8.60 -15.59
CA GLU A 57 -10.34 9.82 -14.82
C GLU A 57 -9.09 10.44 -14.18
N HIS A 58 -8.19 9.62 -13.65
CA HIS A 58 -6.92 10.05 -13.07
C HIS A 58 -5.83 10.36 -14.11
N ARG A 59 -6.10 10.17 -15.40
CA ARG A 59 -5.19 10.46 -16.52
C ARG A 59 -3.80 9.90 -16.28
N LEU A 60 -3.72 8.61 -15.90
CA LEU A 60 -2.45 7.94 -15.64
C LEU A 60 -1.67 7.72 -16.94
N ASP A 61 -0.54 8.38 -17.07
CA ASP A 61 0.42 8.12 -18.14
C ASP A 61 1.39 7.02 -17.70
N VAL A 62 1.12 5.78 -18.10
CA VAL A 62 1.90 4.59 -17.69
C VAL A 62 2.41 3.76 -18.86
N ARG A 63 2.21 4.22 -20.11
CA ARG A 63 2.69 3.51 -21.30
C ARG A 63 4.21 3.34 -21.27
N GLY A 64 4.67 2.09 -21.36
CA GLY A 64 6.09 1.73 -21.30
C GLY A 64 6.72 1.93 -19.91
N LYS A 65 5.92 2.21 -18.87
CA LYS A 65 6.40 2.37 -17.49
C LYS A 65 6.27 1.08 -16.70
N ARG A 66 7.18 0.91 -15.75
CA ARG A 66 7.19 -0.21 -14.80
C ARG A 66 6.24 0.10 -13.66
N VAL A 67 5.15 -0.64 -13.58
CA VAL A 67 4.14 -0.53 -12.53
C VAL A 67 4.26 -1.71 -11.58
N LEU A 68 4.41 -1.43 -10.29
CA LEU A 68 4.37 -2.44 -9.24
C LEU A 68 3.03 -2.38 -8.51
N LEU A 69 2.18 -3.39 -8.71
CA LEU A 69 0.97 -3.59 -7.92
C LEU A 69 1.35 -4.22 -6.58
N LYS A 70 1.08 -3.54 -5.50
CA LYS A 70 1.35 -4.03 -4.16
C LYS A 70 0.05 -4.32 -3.41
N PRO A 71 -0.47 -5.55 -3.48
CA PRO A 71 -1.60 -5.95 -2.65
C PRO A 71 -1.25 -5.91 -1.16
N ASN A 72 -2.20 -6.23 -0.31
CA ASN A 72 -1.98 -6.53 1.09
C ASN A 72 -2.08 -8.04 1.28
N LEU A 73 -0.95 -8.71 1.52
CA LEU A 73 -0.86 -10.09 1.96
C LEU A 73 -0.18 -10.09 3.32
N VAL A 74 -0.89 -10.51 4.37
CA VAL A 74 -0.39 -10.44 5.74
C VAL A 74 -0.32 -11.81 6.39
N GLU A 75 -1.44 -12.52 6.34
CA GLU A 75 -1.66 -13.84 6.91
C GLU A 75 -2.84 -14.47 6.15
N PHE A 76 -3.03 -15.77 6.25
CA PHE A 76 -4.19 -16.44 5.68
C PHE A 76 -4.96 -17.18 6.77
N GLU A 77 -6.24 -16.85 6.85
CA GLU A 77 -7.23 -17.59 7.60
C GLU A 77 -8.47 -17.78 6.70
N PRO A 78 -9.01 -19.00 6.60
CA PRO A 78 -10.24 -19.23 5.86
C PRO A 78 -11.34 -18.26 6.31
N ASP A 79 -12.12 -17.75 5.36
CA ASP A 79 -13.28 -16.86 5.59
C ASP A 79 -12.95 -15.49 6.23
N SER A 80 -11.68 -15.18 6.44
CA SER A 80 -11.25 -13.90 6.98
C SER A 80 -10.75 -12.95 5.87
N PRO A 81 -11.25 -11.71 5.79
CA PRO A 81 -10.85 -10.76 4.76
C PRO A 81 -9.52 -10.06 5.12
N ILE A 82 -8.48 -10.84 5.40
CA ILE A 82 -7.17 -10.29 5.76
C ILE A 82 -6.50 -9.65 4.55
N ASN A 83 -6.58 -10.32 3.40
CA ASN A 83 -5.82 -9.97 2.21
C ASN A 83 -6.66 -9.23 1.18
N THR A 84 -6.01 -8.47 0.31
CA THR A 84 -6.65 -7.91 -0.88
C THR A 84 -7.20 -9.04 -1.75
N HIS A 85 -8.42 -8.89 -2.24
CA HIS A 85 -9.05 -9.95 -3.01
C HIS A 85 -8.37 -10.13 -4.38
N PRO A 86 -8.03 -11.38 -4.79
CA PRO A 86 -7.26 -11.62 -6.01
C PRO A 86 -7.97 -11.13 -7.29
N LEU A 87 -9.30 -11.14 -7.37
CA LEU A 87 -10.03 -10.56 -8.51
C LEU A 87 -9.81 -9.06 -8.67
N LEU A 88 -9.68 -8.29 -7.59
CA LEU A 88 -9.38 -6.86 -7.67
C LEU A 88 -7.95 -6.63 -8.19
N VAL A 89 -7.01 -7.46 -7.73
CA VAL A 89 -5.61 -7.38 -8.19
C VAL A 89 -5.51 -7.78 -9.67
N HIS A 90 -6.23 -8.82 -10.10
CA HIS A 90 -6.29 -9.23 -11.50
C HIS A 90 -6.90 -8.14 -12.38
N ALA A 91 -8.01 -7.55 -11.96
CA ALA A 91 -8.64 -6.44 -12.68
C ALA A 91 -7.70 -5.24 -12.82
N ALA A 92 -6.93 -4.91 -11.78
CA ALA A 92 -5.93 -3.85 -11.85
C ALA A 92 -4.78 -4.22 -12.80
N LEU A 93 -4.27 -5.46 -12.72
CA LEU A 93 -3.23 -5.97 -13.62
C LEU A 93 -3.60 -5.75 -15.09
N GLU A 94 -4.80 -6.21 -15.46
CA GLU A 94 -5.26 -6.10 -16.85
C GLU A 94 -5.54 -4.64 -17.25
N ALA A 95 -6.10 -3.82 -16.37
CA ALA A 95 -6.36 -2.41 -16.65
C ALA A 95 -5.06 -1.62 -16.89
N PHE A 96 -4.02 -1.86 -16.10
CA PHE A 96 -2.71 -1.22 -16.31
C PHE A 96 -2.00 -1.74 -17.55
N ARG A 97 -2.09 -3.04 -17.84
CA ARG A 97 -1.54 -3.64 -19.08
C ARG A 97 -2.17 -3.05 -20.33
N GLU A 98 -3.48 -2.83 -20.34
CA GLU A 98 -4.18 -2.21 -21.47
C GLU A 98 -3.70 -0.76 -21.72
N LEU A 99 -3.31 -0.04 -20.66
CA LEU A 99 -2.69 1.27 -20.79
C LEU A 99 -1.24 1.20 -21.32
N GLY A 100 -0.71 -0.02 -21.53
CA GLY A 100 0.63 -0.26 -22.05
C GLY A 100 1.73 -0.25 -21.00
N ALA A 101 1.41 -0.47 -19.72
CA ALA A 101 2.40 -0.59 -18.65
C ALA A 101 3.04 -1.99 -18.61
N GLU A 102 4.30 -2.04 -18.15
CA GLU A 102 4.96 -3.27 -17.71
C GLU A 102 4.61 -3.54 -16.25
N VAL A 103 3.70 -4.49 -16.01
CA VAL A 103 3.12 -4.67 -14.68
C VAL A 103 3.70 -5.90 -13.99
N ARG A 104 4.15 -5.72 -12.76
CA ARG A 104 4.48 -6.79 -11.82
C ARG A 104 3.64 -6.67 -10.56
N ILE A 105 3.50 -7.77 -9.83
CA ILE A 105 2.86 -7.81 -8.51
C ILE A 105 3.95 -8.09 -7.49
N GLY A 106 3.93 -7.41 -6.34
CA GLY A 106 4.93 -7.66 -5.30
C GLY A 106 4.38 -7.42 -3.91
N GLU A 107 4.75 -8.29 -2.96
CA GLU A 107 4.44 -8.13 -1.55
C GLU A 107 5.54 -8.73 -0.68
N GLY A 108 5.69 -8.18 0.53
CA GLY A 108 6.59 -8.67 1.54
C GLY A 108 5.89 -8.72 2.90
N PRO A 109 5.16 -9.81 3.21
CA PRO A 109 4.42 -9.92 4.47
C PRO A 109 5.32 -9.86 5.69
N GLY A 110 4.76 -9.39 6.81
CA GLY A 110 5.48 -9.28 8.09
C GLY A 110 5.48 -10.57 8.92
N HIS A 111 4.81 -11.63 8.46
CA HIS A 111 4.73 -12.91 9.17
C HIS A 111 5.73 -13.95 8.63
N ARG A 112 5.98 -15.02 9.39
CA ARG A 112 6.99 -16.06 9.09
C ARG A 112 6.58 -17.04 7.99
N ARG A 113 5.54 -16.79 7.23
CA ARG A 113 5.11 -17.68 6.16
C ARG A 113 5.87 -17.41 4.88
N ASN A 114 6.01 -18.44 4.08
CA ASN A 114 6.42 -18.30 2.69
C ASN A 114 5.39 -17.44 1.96
N THR A 115 5.82 -16.42 1.26
CA THR A 115 4.93 -15.46 0.59
C THR A 115 4.14 -16.13 -0.53
N LEU A 116 4.74 -17.06 -1.27
CA LEU A 116 4.08 -17.77 -2.36
C LEU A 116 3.01 -18.73 -1.82
N ASP A 117 3.30 -19.51 -0.77
CA ASP A 117 2.33 -20.41 -0.13
C ASP A 117 1.10 -19.63 0.35
N MET A 118 1.33 -18.43 0.88
CA MET A 118 0.25 -17.56 1.32
C MET A 118 -0.57 -17.00 0.15
N ALA A 119 0.08 -16.63 -0.94
CA ALA A 119 -0.59 -16.15 -2.15
C ALA A 119 -1.42 -17.27 -2.79
N GLU A 120 -0.93 -18.52 -2.80
CA GLU A 120 -1.67 -19.69 -3.24
C GLU A 120 -2.90 -19.91 -2.37
N ALA A 121 -2.73 -19.98 -1.04
CA ALA A 121 -3.83 -20.15 -0.09
C ALA A 121 -4.88 -19.04 -0.22
N ALA A 122 -4.48 -17.82 -0.56
CA ALA A 122 -5.37 -16.67 -0.79
C ALA A 122 -6.01 -16.65 -2.20
N GLY A 123 -5.82 -17.67 -3.03
CA GLY A 123 -6.46 -17.84 -4.34
C GLY A 123 -5.83 -17.03 -5.49
N TYR A 124 -4.62 -16.49 -5.31
CA TYR A 124 -3.97 -15.70 -6.35
C TYR A 124 -3.56 -16.52 -7.56
N PHE A 125 -3.10 -17.76 -7.34
CA PHE A 125 -2.67 -18.66 -8.42
C PHE A 125 -3.84 -19.13 -9.29
N GLU A 126 -5.02 -19.35 -8.69
CA GLU A 126 -6.23 -19.71 -9.44
C GLU A 126 -6.80 -18.53 -10.23
N THR A 127 -6.67 -17.31 -9.67
CA THR A 127 -7.34 -16.13 -10.22
C THR A 127 -6.50 -15.39 -11.25
N ILE A 128 -5.16 -15.36 -11.07
CA ILE A 128 -4.25 -14.55 -11.90
C ILE A 128 -3.39 -15.50 -12.76
N PRO A 129 -3.59 -15.52 -14.08
CA PRO A 129 -2.81 -16.39 -14.96
C PRO A 129 -1.31 -16.11 -14.85
N ARG A 130 -0.51 -17.18 -14.74
CA ARG A 130 0.95 -17.09 -14.64
C ARG A 130 1.45 -16.21 -13.48
N PHE A 131 0.77 -16.27 -12.35
CA PHE A 131 1.05 -15.42 -11.19
C PHE A 131 2.52 -15.46 -10.77
N GLU A 132 3.14 -16.64 -10.67
CA GLU A 132 4.54 -16.82 -10.26
C GLU A 132 5.53 -16.05 -11.13
N GLU A 133 5.26 -15.95 -12.45
CA GLU A 133 6.18 -15.29 -13.38
C GLU A 133 6.19 -13.76 -13.23
N ILE A 134 5.10 -13.20 -12.74
CA ILE A 134 4.90 -11.75 -12.57
C ILE A 134 4.98 -11.30 -11.13
N PHE A 135 5.10 -12.24 -10.18
CA PHE A 135 5.20 -11.94 -8.74
C PHE A 135 6.66 -11.73 -8.32
N THR A 136 6.85 -10.87 -7.34
CA THR A 136 8.13 -10.63 -6.67
C THR A 136 7.91 -10.67 -5.15
N ASP A 137 8.58 -11.59 -4.46
CA ASP A 137 8.65 -11.56 -2.99
C ASP A 137 9.54 -10.39 -2.56
N LEU A 138 8.93 -9.31 -2.07
CA LEU A 138 9.65 -8.11 -1.66
C LEU A 138 10.51 -8.32 -0.40
N ASN A 139 10.29 -9.40 0.35
CA ASN A 139 11.16 -9.76 1.48
C ASN A 139 12.50 -10.33 1.04
N LEU A 140 12.52 -10.99 -0.13
CA LEU A 140 13.68 -11.68 -0.70
C LEU A 140 14.25 -10.98 -1.94
N ASP A 141 13.65 -9.87 -2.34
CA ASP A 141 14.14 -9.04 -3.45
C ASP A 141 15.51 -8.42 -3.13
N ARG A 142 16.19 -7.94 -4.16
CA ARG A 142 17.37 -7.09 -3.97
C ARG A 142 17.01 -5.92 -3.07
N VAL A 143 17.97 -5.45 -2.31
CA VAL A 143 17.75 -4.43 -1.28
C VAL A 143 18.43 -3.13 -1.67
N ALA A 144 17.74 -2.03 -1.51
CA ALA A 144 18.29 -0.68 -1.57
C ALA A 144 18.28 -0.07 -0.15
N GLU A 145 19.42 0.39 0.34
CA GLU A 145 19.46 1.28 1.49
C GLU A 145 19.08 2.68 1.03
N VAL A 146 18.03 3.23 1.64
CA VAL A 146 17.45 4.52 1.25
C VAL A 146 17.42 5.44 2.44
N ARG A 147 17.97 6.65 2.27
CA ARG A 147 17.83 7.71 3.25
C ARG A 147 16.38 8.21 3.25
N LEU A 148 15.78 8.33 4.44
CA LEU A 148 14.42 8.84 4.59
C LEU A 148 14.33 10.30 4.11
N ALA A 149 13.34 10.60 3.28
CA ALA A 149 13.18 11.93 2.68
C ALA A 149 12.71 12.97 3.72
N ARG A 150 11.85 12.55 4.66
CA ARG A 150 11.36 13.35 5.79
C ARG A 150 11.24 12.44 7.01
N PRO A 151 12.31 12.29 7.80
CA PRO A 151 12.30 11.37 8.93
C PRO A 151 11.39 11.89 10.06
N HIS A 152 10.41 11.08 10.41
CA HIS A 152 9.56 11.25 11.59
C HIS A 152 9.90 10.19 12.65
N SER A 153 10.33 9.00 12.21
CA SER A 153 10.78 7.93 13.09
C SER A 153 12.20 8.17 13.61
N ARG A 154 12.68 7.24 14.44
CA ARG A 154 14.07 7.24 14.92
C ARG A 154 15.07 6.71 13.91
N LEU A 155 14.62 6.43 12.68
CA LEU A 155 15.47 5.92 11.60
C LEU A 155 15.97 7.08 10.73
N ASN A 156 17.21 6.98 10.23
CA ASN A 156 17.76 7.90 9.24
C ASN A 156 17.71 7.30 7.83
N SER A 157 17.83 5.98 7.74
CA SER A 157 17.74 5.18 6.52
C SER A 157 16.97 3.90 6.77
N ILE A 158 16.49 3.30 5.70
CA ILE A 158 15.76 2.04 5.72
C ILE A 158 16.11 1.21 4.49
N HIS A 159 16.09 -0.12 4.63
CA HIS A 159 16.32 -1.05 3.54
C HIS A 159 14.99 -1.46 2.92
N LEU A 160 14.80 -1.07 1.66
CA LEU A 160 13.60 -1.32 0.88
C LEU A 160 13.87 -2.32 -0.24
N ALA A 161 12.84 -3.04 -0.65
CA ALA A 161 12.89 -3.88 -1.83
C ALA A 161 13.23 -3.05 -3.08
N GLN A 162 14.21 -3.49 -3.86
CA GLN A 162 14.68 -2.78 -5.05
C GLN A 162 13.55 -2.60 -6.08
N SER A 163 12.68 -3.58 -6.24
CA SER A 163 11.53 -3.50 -7.14
C SER A 163 10.58 -2.35 -6.77
N ALA A 164 10.38 -2.08 -5.47
CA ALA A 164 9.58 -0.96 -5.01
C ALA A 164 10.25 0.40 -5.24
N MET A 165 11.58 0.44 -5.19
CA MET A 165 12.35 1.68 -5.42
C MET A 165 12.58 2.00 -6.90
N SER A 166 12.60 0.97 -7.76
CA SER A 166 12.91 1.13 -9.19
C SER A 166 11.68 1.16 -10.10
N CYS A 167 10.48 0.95 -9.59
CA CYS A 167 9.27 1.11 -10.38
C CYS A 167 9.00 2.61 -10.68
N ASP A 168 8.30 2.87 -11.77
CA ASP A 168 7.90 4.23 -12.15
C ASP A 168 6.59 4.63 -11.47
N LEU A 169 5.77 3.63 -11.07
CA LEU A 169 4.55 3.81 -10.28
C LEU A 169 4.35 2.63 -9.31
N LEU A 170 4.26 2.95 -8.03
CA LEU A 170 3.87 2.01 -6.98
C LEU A 170 2.38 2.12 -6.70
N VAL A 171 1.64 1.05 -6.97
CA VAL A 171 0.19 0.99 -6.73
C VAL A 171 -0.07 0.24 -5.42
N SER A 172 -0.37 0.98 -4.36
CA SER A 172 -0.76 0.40 -3.08
C SER A 172 -2.20 -0.09 -3.14
N MET A 173 -2.41 -1.39 -2.94
CA MET A 173 -3.72 -2.04 -2.99
C MET A 173 -4.07 -2.67 -1.63
N PRO A 174 -4.38 -1.87 -0.60
CA PRO A 174 -4.70 -2.38 0.72
C PRO A 174 -6.10 -2.99 0.78
N LYS A 175 -6.31 -3.86 1.77
CA LYS A 175 -7.63 -4.18 2.29
C LYS A 175 -8.04 -3.08 3.27
N MET A 176 -9.26 -2.55 3.17
CA MET A 176 -9.82 -1.57 4.13
C MET A 176 -10.04 -2.24 5.49
N LYS A 177 -9.25 -1.87 6.50
CA LYS A 177 -9.27 -2.51 7.83
C LYS A 177 -9.09 -1.53 8.97
N THR A 178 -9.71 -1.84 10.12
CA THR A 178 -9.29 -1.31 11.41
C THR A 178 -7.92 -1.90 11.81
N HIS A 179 -7.26 -1.29 12.79
CA HIS A 179 -5.94 -1.76 13.26
C HIS A 179 -5.74 -1.45 14.74
N HIS A 180 -5.36 -2.49 15.53
CA HIS A 180 -5.23 -2.38 16.98
C HIS A 180 -4.12 -1.42 17.47
N TRP A 181 -3.14 -1.04 16.63
CA TRP A 181 -2.06 -0.12 17.04
C TRP A 181 -2.12 1.27 16.40
N VAL A 182 -2.77 1.43 15.26
CA VAL A 182 -2.77 2.71 14.52
C VAL A 182 -4.15 3.14 14.03
N GLY A 183 -5.21 2.52 14.53
CA GLY A 183 -6.61 2.83 14.20
C GLY A 183 -7.07 2.24 12.87
N ALA A 184 -6.33 2.44 11.79
CA ALA A 184 -6.68 1.92 10.47
C ALA A 184 -5.48 1.39 9.68
N THR A 185 -5.70 0.35 8.88
CA THR A 185 -4.80 -0.11 7.81
C THR A 185 -5.40 0.29 6.48
N LEU A 186 -4.70 1.16 5.77
CA LEU A 186 -5.11 1.69 4.47
C LEU A 186 -3.88 1.79 3.55
N SER A 187 -3.91 2.67 2.55
CA SER A 187 -2.90 2.69 1.49
C SER A 187 -1.50 3.06 1.98
N MET A 188 -1.38 4.00 2.89
CA MET A 188 -0.08 4.40 3.46
C MET A 188 0.52 3.29 4.33
N LYS A 189 -0.27 2.69 5.25
CA LYS A 189 0.22 1.59 6.11
C LYS A 189 0.60 0.35 5.31
N ASN A 190 -0.07 0.11 4.17
CA ASN A 190 0.25 -1.00 3.28
C ASN A 190 1.68 -0.91 2.71
N LEU A 191 2.31 0.26 2.68
CA LEU A 191 3.70 0.44 2.23
C LEU A 191 4.72 -0.32 3.10
N PHE A 192 4.37 -0.76 4.32
CA PHE A 192 5.24 -1.58 5.17
C PHE A 192 5.73 -2.86 4.50
N GLY A 193 4.94 -3.43 3.59
CA GLY A 193 5.35 -4.61 2.82
C GLY A 193 6.55 -4.37 1.89
N THR A 194 6.92 -3.12 1.60
CA THR A 194 8.11 -2.80 0.78
C THR A 194 9.42 -2.88 1.58
N VAL A 195 9.35 -2.91 2.91
CA VAL A 195 10.53 -3.05 3.78
C VAL A 195 11.02 -4.49 3.73
N SER A 196 12.33 -4.68 3.52
CA SER A 196 12.92 -6.01 3.35
C SER A 196 12.88 -6.86 4.62
N GLY A 197 12.19 -7.99 4.58
CA GLY A 197 12.23 -9.01 5.63
C GLY A 197 13.58 -9.73 5.68
N GLY A 198 14.27 -9.85 4.54
CA GLY A 198 15.61 -10.45 4.47
C GLY A 198 16.65 -9.68 5.29
N VAL A 199 16.47 -8.35 5.47
CA VAL A 199 17.34 -7.53 6.32
C VAL A 199 16.84 -7.47 7.76
N TYR A 200 15.55 -7.24 7.96
CA TYR A 200 15.01 -6.92 9.29
C TYR A 200 14.33 -8.08 10.01
N GLY A 201 14.27 -9.24 9.34
CA GLY A 201 13.64 -10.43 9.91
C GLY A 201 12.12 -10.39 9.94
N TRP A 202 11.52 -11.44 10.50
CA TRP A 202 10.09 -11.59 10.64
C TRP A 202 9.71 -11.72 12.13
N PRO A 203 8.72 -10.98 12.60
CA PRO A 203 8.10 -9.82 11.96
C PRO A 203 9.11 -8.67 11.88
N LYS A 204 8.86 -7.68 11.01
CA LYS A 204 9.77 -6.54 10.77
C LYS A 204 9.77 -5.58 11.98
N ASN A 205 10.28 -6.04 13.10
CA ASN A 205 10.18 -5.36 14.41
C ASN A 205 10.81 -3.96 14.42
N ILE A 206 11.78 -3.70 13.54
CA ILE A 206 12.40 -2.38 13.42
C ILE A 206 11.35 -1.27 13.26
N LEU A 207 10.27 -1.52 12.50
CA LEU A 207 9.20 -0.56 12.27
C LEU A 207 8.35 -0.32 13.52
N HIS A 208 8.19 -1.38 14.35
CA HIS A 208 7.45 -1.27 15.61
C HIS A 208 8.25 -0.50 16.67
N TRP A 209 9.56 -0.73 16.75
CA TRP A 209 10.42 -0.05 17.71
C TRP A 209 10.72 1.40 17.35
N ALA A 210 10.76 1.72 16.06
CA ALA A 210 10.99 3.08 15.59
C ALA A 210 9.76 3.99 15.66
N GLY A 211 8.56 3.41 15.87
CA GLY A 211 7.27 4.09 15.86
C GLY A 211 6.50 3.76 14.58
N ILE A 212 5.32 3.13 14.72
CA ILE A 212 4.54 2.68 13.55
C ILE A 212 3.98 3.86 12.76
N PRO A 213 3.31 4.86 13.40
CA PRO A 213 2.79 6.02 12.67
C PRO A 213 3.89 6.81 11.96
N GLU A 214 5.02 7.00 12.62
CA GLU A 214 6.18 7.69 12.10
C GLU A 214 6.78 6.96 10.89
N CYS A 215 6.95 5.64 10.97
CA CYS A 215 7.45 4.85 9.85
C CYS A 215 6.47 4.83 8.66
N VAL A 216 5.16 4.91 8.89
CA VAL A 216 4.17 5.06 7.81
C VAL A 216 4.36 6.38 7.07
N ALA A 217 4.53 7.49 7.81
CA ALA A 217 4.78 8.81 7.22
C ALA A 217 6.13 8.85 6.49
N ASP A 218 7.17 8.24 7.05
CA ASP A 218 8.50 8.14 6.43
C ASP A 218 8.45 7.42 5.09
N LEU A 219 7.78 6.27 5.01
CA LEU A 219 7.65 5.49 3.77
C LEU A 219 6.83 6.23 2.73
N TYR A 220 5.74 6.89 3.13
CA TYR A 220 4.93 7.71 2.24
C TYR A 220 5.75 8.80 1.55
N HIS A 221 6.65 9.46 2.27
CA HIS A 221 7.49 10.51 1.70
C HIS A 221 8.70 9.98 0.91
N THR A 222 9.13 8.74 1.16
CA THR A 222 10.39 8.19 0.64
C THR A 222 10.21 7.36 -0.63
N LEU A 223 9.12 6.58 -0.71
CA LEU A 223 8.85 5.73 -1.87
C LEU A 223 8.49 6.55 -3.12
N PRO A 224 8.80 6.06 -4.33
CA PRO A 224 8.50 6.78 -5.58
C PRO A 224 7.00 6.82 -5.86
N GLY A 225 6.63 7.58 -6.90
CA GLY A 225 5.26 7.87 -7.39
C GLY A 225 4.18 6.87 -7.01
N HIS A 226 3.12 7.37 -6.40
CA HIS A 226 2.10 6.52 -5.81
C HIS A 226 0.76 6.55 -6.56
N PHE A 227 0.04 5.46 -6.45
CA PHE A 227 -1.40 5.37 -6.69
C PHE A 227 -1.98 4.40 -5.66
N ALA A 228 -3.22 4.60 -5.24
CA ALA A 228 -3.91 3.69 -4.35
C ALA A 228 -5.16 3.10 -5.02
N ILE A 229 -5.44 1.83 -4.74
CA ILE A 229 -6.71 1.14 -5.05
C ILE A 229 -7.10 0.36 -3.81
N VAL A 230 -7.96 0.92 -2.98
CA VAL A 230 -8.36 0.33 -1.70
C VAL A 230 -9.51 -0.65 -1.90
N ASP A 231 -9.33 -1.87 -1.44
CA ASP A 231 -10.35 -2.91 -1.40
C ASP A 231 -11.24 -2.74 -0.16
N GLY A 232 -12.35 -2.05 -0.33
CA GLY A 232 -13.41 -1.88 0.65
C GLY A 232 -14.69 -2.65 0.31
N ILE A 233 -14.67 -3.55 -0.68
CA ILE A 233 -15.84 -4.38 -1.00
C ILE A 233 -16.23 -5.21 0.22
N VAL A 234 -15.29 -6.00 0.72
CA VAL A 234 -15.36 -6.64 2.02
C VAL A 234 -14.12 -6.27 2.80
N GLY A 235 -14.26 -5.36 3.74
CA GLY A 235 -13.21 -4.93 4.66
C GLY A 235 -13.18 -5.75 5.93
N MET A 236 -12.36 -5.31 6.91
CA MET A 236 -12.25 -5.93 8.23
C MET A 236 -12.46 -4.89 9.33
N GLU A 237 -13.30 -5.21 10.31
CA GLU A 237 -13.55 -4.37 11.48
C GLU A 237 -13.14 -5.04 12.80
N GLY A 238 -13.05 -4.28 13.88
CA GLY A 238 -12.68 -4.77 15.21
C GLY A 238 -11.17 -4.96 15.36
N ASN A 239 -10.71 -6.14 15.79
CA ASN A 239 -9.31 -6.43 16.11
C ASN A 239 -8.46 -6.70 14.85
N GLY A 240 -8.48 -5.78 13.89
CA GLY A 240 -7.57 -5.84 12.73
C GLY A 240 -6.09 -5.63 13.15
N PRO A 241 -5.13 -5.97 12.29
CA PRO A 241 -5.29 -6.28 10.87
C PRO A 241 -5.54 -7.76 10.53
N ILE A 242 -5.61 -8.67 11.52
CA ILE A 242 -5.70 -10.11 11.30
C ILE A 242 -6.94 -10.73 11.97
N GLN A 243 -7.19 -10.39 13.23
CA GLN A 243 -8.21 -11.03 14.08
C GLN A 243 -9.58 -10.29 14.05
N GLY A 244 -9.81 -9.47 13.04
CA GLY A 244 -11.07 -8.76 12.88
C GLY A 244 -12.16 -9.62 12.22
N ARG A 245 -13.33 -8.99 12.00
CA ARG A 245 -14.49 -9.61 11.36
C ARG A 245 -14.72 -9.01 9.97
N PRO A 246 -15.35 -9.75 9.04
CA PRO A 246 -15.76 -9.19 7.76
C PRO A 246 -16.74 -8.02 7.93
N LYS A 247 -16.52 -6.96 7.17
CA LYS A 247 -17.39 -5.78 7.09
C LYS A 247 -17.58 -5.36 5.64
N ARG A 248 -18.80 -5.44 5.14
CA ARG A 248 -19.13 -4.96 3.80
C ARG A 248 -19.27 -3.43 3.81
N ALA A 249 -18.32 -2.73 3.18
CA ALA A 249 -18.49 -1.32 2.84
C ALA A 249 -18.94 -1.17 1.37
N GLY A 250 -18.69 -2.19 0.54
CA GLY A 250 -19.20 -2.24 -0.82
C GLY A 250 -18.59 -1.19 -1.74
N VAL A 251 -17.32 -0.84 -1.55
CA VAL A 251 -16.65 0.22 -2.30
C VAL A 251 -15.23 -0.15 -2.72
N VAL A 252 -14.79 0.46 -3.82
CA VAL A 252 -13.38 0.60 -4.19
C VAL A 252 -13.04 2.09 -4.17
N VAL A 253 -11.95 2.47 -3.48
CA VAL A 253 -11.50 3.87 -3.39
C VAL A 253 -10.13 3.99 -4.03
N ALA A 254 -9.93 4.98 -4.90
CA ALA A 254 -8.67 5.10 -5.61
C ALA A 254 -8.22 6.56 -5.80
N GLY A 255 -6.90 6.78 -5.86
CA GLY A 255 -6.34 8.10 -6.08
C GLY A 255 -4.81 8.12 -6.09
N ARG A 256 -4.23 9.24 -6.55
CA ARG A 256 -2.77 9.44 -6.59
C ARG A 256 -2.19 9.81 -5.24
N ASP A 257 -2.93 10.55 -4.44
CA ASP A 257 -2.51 10.94 -3.10
C ASP A 257 -3.03 9.93 -2.10
N LEU A 258 -2.11 9.13 -1.55
CA LEU A 258 -2.45 8.09 -0.58
C LEU A 258 -3.06 8.66 0.71
N ALA A 259 -2.62 9.85 1.14
CA ALA A 259 -3.16 10.49 2.34
C ALA A 259 -4.62 10.93 2.12
N ALA A 260 -4.94 11.48 0.95
CA ALA A 260 -6.31 11.84 0.59
C ALA A 260 -7.23 10.62 0.44
N VAL A 261 -6.71 9.54 -0.14
CA VAL A 261 -7.42 8.25 -0.22
C VAL A 261 -7.68 7.69 1.17
N ASP A 262 -6.67 7.70 2.05
CA ASP A 262 -6.79 7.19 3.42
C ASP A 262 -7.76 8.04 4.25
N ALA A 263 -7.74 9.37 4.10
CA ALA A 263 -8.70 10.25 4.75
C ALA A 263 -10.14 9.98 4.29
N SER A 264 -10.37 9.81 2.98
CA SER A 264 -11.68 9.43 2.44
C SER A 264 -12.14 8.05 2.94
N CYS A 265 -11.23 7.07 3.01
CA CYS A 265 -11.54 5.76 3.58
C CYS A 265 -11.89 5.84 5.07
N CYS A 266 -11.18 6.66 5.85
CA CYS A 266 -11.52 6.89 7.26
C CYS A 266 -12.95 7.41 7.40
N GLN A 267 -13.35 8.41 6.62
CA GLN A 267 -14.72 8.93 6.63
C GLN A 267 -15.76 7.88 6.21
N ILE A 268 -15.44 7.05 5.22
CA ILE A 268 -16.30 5.90 4.83
C ILE A 268 -16.46 4.94 6.02
N MET A 269 -15.40 4.67 6.77
CA MET A 269 -15.39 3.79 7.94
C MET A 269 -16.02 4.43 9.20
N SER A 270 -16.48 5.68 9.13
CA SER A 270 -16.91 6.51 10.27
C SER A 270 -15.78 6.71 11.30
N ILE A 271 -14.57 6.92 10.81
CA ILE A 271 -13.38 7.27 11.57
C ILE A 271 -13.01 8.73 11.23
N ASP A 272 -12.71 9.52 12.24
CA ASP A 272 -12.21 10.88 12.06
C ASP A 272 -10.76 10.86 11.56
N PRO A 273 -10.48 11.30 10.32
CA PRO A 273 -9.13 11.29 9.77
C PRO A 273 -8.15 12.17 10.57
N HIS A 274 -8.64 13.19 11.29
CA HIS A 274 -7.82 14.05 12.16
C HIS A 274 -7.28 13.29 13.38
N ARG A 275 -7.86 12.16 13.73
CA ARG A 275 -7.45 11.31 14.84
C ARG A 275 -6.47 10.21 14.43
N ILE A 276 -6.18 10.07 13.14
CA ILE A 276 -5.22 9.10 12.62
C ILE A 276 -3.82 9.73 12.61
N GLU A 277 -2.96 9.22 13.49
CA GLU A 277 -1.66 9.83 13.77
C GLU A 277 -0.74 9.86 12.56
N TYR A 278 -0.65 8.78 11.80
CA TYR A 278 0.20 8.75 10.60
C TYR A 278 -0.26 9.73 9.51
N LEU A 279 -1.56 10.04 9.41
CA LEU A 279 -2.05 11.09 8.51
C LEU A 279 -1.54 12.45 8.97
N ARG A 280 -1.69 12.79 10.27
CA ARG A 280 -1.22 14.07 10.83
C ARG A 280 0.29 14.26 10.63
N LEU A 281 1.08 13.21 10.86
CA LEU A 281 2.53 13.25 10.65
C LEU A 281 2.88 13.48 9.17
N ALA A 282 2.18 12.81 8.26
CA ALA A 282 2.48 12.90 6.84
C ALA A 282 2.12 14.26 6.22
N VAL A 283 0.97 14.83 6.56
CA VAL A 283 0.46 16.03 5.88
C VAL A 283 0.49 17.30 6.74
N GLY A 284 0.63 17.17 8.05
CA GLY A 284 0.58 18.28 9.00
C GLY A 284 -0.86 18.76 9.25
N ASP A 285 -1.51 19.37 8.27
CA ASP A 285 -2.89 19.84 8.35
C ASP A 285 -3.86 18.90 7.61
N VAL A 286 -4.52 18.03 8.38
CA VAL A 286 -5.51 17.08 7.85
C VAL A 286 -6.80 17.78 7.40
N GLU A 287 -7.17 18.89 8.04
CA GLU A 287 -8.35 19.69 7.65
C GLU A 287 -8.15 20.33 6.27
N GLU A 288 -6.96 20.85 5.98
CA GLU A 288 -6.61 21.36 4.66
C GLU A 288 -6.63 20.21 3.62
N LEU A 289 -6.05 19.05 3.95
CA LEU A 289 -6.11 17.87 3.10
C LEU A 289 -7.57 17.51 2.76
N VAL A 290 -8.43 17.36 3.77
CA VAL A 290 -9.83 16.95 3.58
C VAL A 290 -10.58 17.96 2.71
N ARG A 291 -10.36 19.26 2.91
CA ARG A 291 -10.96 20.31 2.07
C ARG A 291 -10.45 20.31 0.63
N SER A 292 -9.23 19.87 0.40
CA SER A 292 -8.62 19.79 -0.94
C SER A 292 -9.07 18.58 -1.75
N ILE A 293 -9.80 17.62 -1.15
CA ILE A 293 -10.23 16.42 -1.85
C ILE A 293 -11.32 16.75 -2.85
N HIS A 294 -10.99 16.58 -4.12
CA HIS A 294 -11.96 16.53 -5.19
C HIS A 294 -12.43 15.11 -5.42
N GLN A 295 -13.68 14.82 -5.03
CA GLN A 295 -14.24 13.47 -5.08
C GLN A 295 -14.98 13.23 -6.40
N ILE A 296 -14.74 12.06 -7.01
CA ILE A 296 -15.47 11.55 -8.18
C ILE A 296 -16.21 10.26 -7.79
N GLY A 297 -17.36 10.04 -8.41
CA GLY A 297 -18.20 8.87 -8.20
C GLY A 297 -19.16 9.02 -7.03
N GLU A 298 -19.27 8.00 -6.18
CA GLU A 298 -20.22 7.98 -5.06
C GLU A 298 -19.81 8.97 -3.96
N PRO A 299 -20.70 9.85 -3.50
CA PRO A 299 -20.39 10.68 -2.34
C PRO A 299 -20.03 9.83 -1.12
N VAL A 300 -18.98 10.19 -0.38
CA VAL A 300 -18.55 9.48 0.83
C VAL A 300 -19.73 9.28 1.80
N ALA A 301 -20.57 10.31 1.97
CA ALA A 301 -21.75 10.23 2.84
C ALA A 301 -22.75 9.13 2.42
N SER A 302 -22.85 8.81 1.12
CA SER A 302 -23.78 7.79 0.61
C SER A 302 -23.29 6.36 0.80
N VAL A 303 -21.98 6.18 1.02
CA VAL A 303 -21.31 4.89 1.20
C VAL A 303 -20.75 4.71 2.61
N ARG A 304 -20.99 5.69 3.49
CA ARG A 304 -20.54 5.64 4.87
C ARG A 304 -21.04 4.37 5.57
N THR A 305 -20.11 3.65 6.16
CA THR A 305 -20.36 2.37 6.83
C THR A 305 -19.63 2.37 8.16
N ARG A 306 -20.37 2.28 9.25
CA ARG A 306 -19.77 2.28 10.58
C ARG A 306 -19.01 0.98 10.84
N PHE A 307 -17.70 1.04 10.88
CA PHE A 307 -16.83 -0.06 11.29
C PHE A 307 -16.76 -0.14 12.81
N ASP A 308 -16.79 -1.34 13.37
CA ASP A 308 -16.55 -1.52 14.80
C ASP A 308 -15.06 -1.30 15.11
N LEU A 309 -14.83 -0.58 16.21
CA LEU A 309 -13.49 -0.29 16.72
C LEU A 309 -13.28 -1.01 18.05
N LEU A 310 -12.03 -1.32 18.37
CA LEU A 310 -11.69 -1.73 19.73
C LEU A 310 -11.98 -0.61 20.73
N PRO A 311 -12.28 -0.91 22.01
CA PRO A 311 -12.64 0.10 23.01
C PRO A 311 -11.61 1.24 23.13
N GLU A 312 -10.32 0.92 23.07
CA GLU A 312 -9.22 1.90 23.12
C GLU A 312 -9.20 2.87 21.94
N TRP A 313 -9.83 2.50 20.84
CA TRP A 313 -9.96 3.32 19.63
C TRP A 313 -11.32 4.03 19.51
N SER A 314 -12.19 3.91 20.52
CA SER A 314 -13.51 4.58 20.46
C SER A 314 -13.42 6.10 20.26
N GLY A 315 -12.34 6.73 20.75
CA GLY A 315 -12.10 8.16 20.64
C GLY A 315 -11.76 8.68 19.24
N ILE A 316 -11.50 7.79 18.26
CA ILE A 316 -11.25 8.22 16.86
C ILE A 316 -12.51 8.24 16.00
N ARG A 317 -13.70 8.06 16.58
CA ARG A 317 -14.96 8.16 15.85
C ARG A 317 -15.19 9.56 15.33
N GLU A 318 -15.74 9.63 14.13
CA GLU A 318 -16.35 10.85 13.61
C GLU A 318 -17.63 11.15 14.40
N SER A 319 -17.77 12.38 14.87
CA SER A 319 -18.92 12.85 15.66
C SER A 319 -20.20 12.95 14.84
#